data_cd3eaaf07122b8958b678f5e6307534b
#
_entry.id   cd3eaaf07122b8958b678f5e6307534b
#
_cell.length_a   1.000
_cell.length_b   1.000
_cell.length_c   1.000
_cell.angle_alpha   90.00
_cell.angle_beta   90.00
_cell.angle_gamma   90.00
#
_symmetry.space_group_name_H-M   'P 1'
#
loop_
_entity.id
_entity.type
_entity.pdbx_description
1 polymer ?
#
loop_
_entity_poly.entity_id
_entity_poly.type
_entity_poly.pdbx_seq_one_letter_code
_entity_poly.pdbx_strand_id
1 'polypeptide(L)'
;MTERKNGPAPAPGLIARLRRLVRPAEIPVPETRAAGPLGRALMAWSPPQGARWTARRYATLADEGYVRNVVVHRAVALVSRSVAAIPWIARDGEGREVSVPAFDALMARPNPRDEGTAFREALAAQLLIAGNAYVEAVGPPGRPRELHLLRPDRVTVQAGPGGVPTGYEHREGEQVRLIPVDPLSGRSAILHLKTFHPLDDWHGLSSLEAAAQAIDQHNAAGAWNKALLDNAARPSGALVYQPKDGPAALADDQFERLKAEIAEQFEGARNAGRPLLLDGGLDWKPLSLSPADMDWIAGRNAAAREIALAFGVPPQLVGVPDAQTYANYAEARLALYEDTVVPLAQAIARAFARAYGPGFGIAGLEPDLDEVPALEPRRAERWAKVAAAQDLTRNERRAALGYGPLPEEN
;
A
#
# COMPACT_ATOMS: atom_id res chain seq x y z
N MET A 1 64.41 3.19 -40.11
CA MET A 1 65.06 2.93 -38.82
C MET A 1 64.84 4.14 -37.93
N THR A 2 63.82 4.14 -37.13
CA THR A 2 63.64 5.14 -36.08
C THR A 2 62.78 4.48 -34.94
N GLU A 3 63.48 4.13 -33.88
CA GLU A 3 62.95 3.54 -32.67
C GLU A 3 62.03 4.53 -31.95
N ARG A 4 60.83 4.11 -31.66
CA ARG A 4 59.92 4.82 -30.69
C ARG A 4 60.22 4.29 -29.28
N LYS A 5 60.79 5.14 -28.45
CA LYS A 5 60.93 4.95 -27.01
C LYS A 5 59.54 4.98 -26.35
N ASN A 6 59.17 3.86 -25.72
CA ASN A 6 58.03 3.80 -24.82
C ASN A 6 58.37 4.51 -23.51
N GLY A 7 57.64 5.59 -23.21
CA GLY A 7 57.69 6.28 -21.89
C GLY A 7 56.87 5.51 -20.86
N PRO A 8 57.17 5.65 -19.55
CA PRO A 8 56.48 4.95 -18.50
C PRO A 8 55.02 5.44 -18.33
N ALA A 9 54.11 4.48 -18.08
CA ALA A 9 52.70 4.74 -17.85
C ALA A 9 52.46 5.62 -16.60
N PRO A 10 51.48 6.53 -16.63
CA PRO A 10 51.20 7.41 -15.48
C PRO A 10 50.67 6.62 -14.27
N ALA A 11 51.12 7.03 -13.09
CA ALA A 11 50.72 6.41 -11.83
C ALA A 11 49.21 6.60 -11.58
N PRO A 12 48.50 5.60 -11.04
CA PRO A 12 47.08 5.68 -10.79
C PRO A 12 46.75 6.75 -9.73
N GLY A 13 45.78 7.61 -10.07
CA GLY A 13 45.40 8.74 -9.26
C GLY A 13 44.84 8.35 -7.87
N LEU A 14 44.85 9.30 -6.97
CA LEU A 14 44.46 9.16 -5.54
C LEU A 14 43.12 8.45 -5.34
N ILE A 15 42.16 8.64 -6.24
CA ILE A 15 40.81 8.00 -6.20
C ILE A 15 40.89 6.48 -6.44
N ALA A 16 41.83 6.01 -7.29
CA ALA A 16 42.03 4.59 -7.51
C ALA A 16 42.71 3.89 -6.31
N ARG A 17 43.49 4.64 -5.50
CA ARG A 17 44.07 4.14 -4.25
C ARG A 17 43.06 4.06 -3.12
N LEU A 18 42.10 5.00 -3.03
CA LEU A 18 41.04 4.97 -2.04
C LEU A 18 40.01 3.87 -2.30
N ARG A 19 39.72 3.50 -3.53
CA ARG A 19 38.86 2.34 -3.85
C ARG A 19 39.41 0.99 -3.41
N ARG A 20 40.73 0.86 -3.22
CA ARG A 20 41.35 -0.37 -2.70
C ARG A 20 41.29 -0.51 -1.19
N LEU A 21 41.02 0.57 -0.47
CA LEU A 21 40.94 0.56 1.00
C LEU A 21 39.54 0.27 1.55
N VAL A 22 38.51 0.31 0.68
CA VAL A 22 37.14 -0.06 1.05
C VAL A 22 36.75 -1.32 0.27
N ARG A 23 37.47 -2.41 0.50
CA ARG A 23 36.91 -3.74 0.27
C ARG A 23 36.01 -4.04 1.49
N PRO A 24 34.71 -4.39 1.28
CA PRO A 24 33.94 -5.01 2.35
C PRO A 24 34.76 -6.22 2.81
N ALA A 25 34.99 -6.34 4.12
CA ALA A 25 35.58 -7.52 4.69
C ALA A 25 34.75 -8.72 4.21
N GLU A 26 35.35 -9.59 3.42
CA GLU A 26 34.80 -10.92 3.15
C GLU A 26 34.68 -11.58 4.52
N ILE A 27 33.46 -11.75 4.99
CA ILE A 27 33.19 -12.58 6.16
C ILE A 27 33.72 -13.96 5.80
N PRO A 28 34.74 -14.48 6.50
CA PRO A 28 35.27 -15.79 6.18
C PRO A 28 34.12 -16.79 6.34
N VAL A 29 33.75 -17.44 5.25
CA VAL A 29 32.89 -18.62 5.30
C VAL A 29 33.62 -19.60 6.21
N PRO A 30 33.02 -20.04 7.32
CA PRO A 30 33.71 -21.00 8.19
C PRO A 30 34.03 -22.23 7.39
N GLU A 31 35.33 -22.55 7.28
CA GLU A 31 35.77 -23.81 6.67
C GLU A 31 35.08 -24.93 7.44
N THR A 32 34.25 -25.68 6.72
CA THR A 32 33.65 -26.91 7.23
C THR A 32 34.79 -27.88 7.50
N ARG A 33 35.31 -27.89 8.75
CA ARG A 33 36.17 -28.97 9.20
C ARG A 33 35.37 -30.26 9.04
N ALA A 34 35.89 -31.16 8.21
CA ALA A 34 35.35 -32.50 8.10
C ALA A 34 35.22 -33.10 9.50
N ALA A 35 34.00 -33.30 9.98
CA ALA A 35 33.73 -33.96 11.22
C ALA A 35 34.29 -35.38 11.08
N GLY A 36 35.06 -35.80 12.07
CA GLY A 36 35.54 -37.19 12.17
C GLY A 36 34.37 -38.18 12.16
N PRO A 37 34.60 -39.50 12.19
CA PRO A 37 33.61 -40.53 11.88
C PRO A 37 32.44 -40.63 12.86
N LEU A 38 32.19 -39.68 13.69
CA LEU A 38 31.07 -39.60 14.64
C LEU A 38 30.06 -38.58 14.15
N GLY A 39 29.03 -39.03 13.45
CA GLY A 39 27.81 -38.29 13.18
C GLY A 39 27.77 -37.57 11.85
N ARG A 40 27.25 -38.23 10.83
CA ARG A 40 26.61 -37.51 9.73
C ARG A 40 25.39 -36.76 10.29
N ALA A 41 25.62 -35.52 10.70
CA ALA A 41 24.50 -34.59 10.90
C ALA A 41 23.88 -34.38 9.53
N LEU A 42 22.70 -34.91 9.31
CA LEU A 42 21.92 -34.58 8.13
C LEU A 42 21.44 -33.14 8.30
N MET A 43 22.18 -32.20 7.74
CA MET A 43 21.66 -30.88 7.51
C MET A 43 20.75 -30.91 6.28
N ALA A 44 19.49 -31.31 6.46
CA ALA A 44 18.41 -30.79 5.66
C ALA A 44 18.10 -29.36 6.12
N TRP A 45 19.13 -28.56 6.25
CA TRP A 45 19.01 -27.14 6.58
C TRP A 45 19.12 -26.37 5.26
N SER A 46 17.96 -26.08 4.67
CA SER A 46 17.89 -24.92 3.80
C SER A 46 18.23 -23.72 4.70
N PRO A 47 19.28 -22.94 4.41
CA PRO A 47 19.56 -21.74 5.17
C PRO A 47 18.27 -20.93 5.24
N PRO A 48 17.86 -20.40 6.40
CA PRO A 48 16.69 -19.55 6.46
C PRO A 48 16.93 -18.46 5.42
N GLN A 49 16.09 -18.43 4.38
CA GLN A 49 16.09 -17.30 3.47
C GLN A 49 15.77 -16.12 4.37
N GLY A 50 16.75 -15.25 4.60
CA GLY A 50 16.59 -14.07 5.44
C GLY A 50 15.30 -13.34 5.04
N ALA A 51 14.70 -12.61 5.95
CA ALA A 51 13.44 -11.90 5.72
C ALA A 51 13.50 -11.22 4.34
N ARG A 52 12.63 -11.66 3.44
CA ARG A 52 12.53 -11.06 2.11
C ARG A 52 11.59 -9.87 2.24
N TRP A 53 12.13 -8.68 2.02
CA TRP A 53 11.35 -7.46 1.98
C TRP A 53 10.85 -7.20 0.55
N THR A 54 9.60 -6.84 0.41
CA THR A 54 8.99 -6.48 -0.89
C THR A 54 9.72 -5.31 -1.52
N ALA A 55 10.14 -5.45 -2.78
CA ALA A 55 10.77 -4.36 -3.50
C ALA A 55 9.80 -3.18 -3.63
N ARG A 56 10.24 -1.97 -3.26
CA ARG A 56 9.43 -0.75 -3.26
C ARG A 56 9.20 -0.21 -4.67
N ARG A 57 8.59 -1.04 -5.53
CA ARG A 57 8.12 -0.69 -6.87
C ARG A 57 6.62 -0.82 -6.90
N TYR A 58 5.94 0.08 -7.59
CA TYR A 58 4.48 0.09 -7.66
C TYR A 58 3.86 -1.29 -7.92
N ALA A 59 4.31 -2.00 -8.97
CA ALA A 59 3.75 -3.30 -9.33
C ALA A 59 3.90 -4.35 -8.23
N THR A 60 5.06 -4.38 -7.57
CA THR A 60 5.34 -5.34 -6.49
C THR A 60 4.55 -5.00 -5.24
N LEU A 61 4.50 -3.70 -4.87
CA LEU A 61 3.71 -3.23 -3.74
C LEU A 61 2.21 -3.44 -3.96
N ALA A 62 1.72 -3.19 -5.16
CA ALA A 62 0.32 -3.41 -5.51
C ALA A 62 -0.05 -4.90 -5.45
N ASP A 63 0.81 -5.80 -5.93
CA ASP A 63 0.57 -7.24 -5.88
C ASP A 63 0.63 -7.78 -4.45
N GLU A 64 1.72 -7.58 -3.73
CA GLU A 64 1.91 -8.12 -2.37
C GLU A 64 1.02 -7.40 -1.33
N GLY A 65 0.77 -6.11 -1.52
CA GLY A 65 -0.09 -5.31 -0.66
C GLY A 65 -1.57 -5.44 -1.06
N TYR A 66 -2.01 -4.73 -2.10
CA TYR A 66 -3.43 -4.60 -2.39
C TYR A 66 -4.09 -5.91 -2.84
N VAL A 67 -3.40 -6.72 -3.68
CA VAL A 67 -3.99 -7.96 -4.22
C VAL A 67 -3.96 -9.09 -3.20
N ARG A 68 -2.87 -9.24 -2.44
CA ARG A 68 -2.67 -10.39 -1.55
C ARG A 68 -2.95 -10.13 -0.07
N ASN A 69 -2.98 -8.89 0.37
CA ASN A 69 -3.20 -8.55 1.77
C ASN A 69 -4.64 -8.07 2.00
N VAL A 70 -5.41 -8.84 2.77
CA VAL A 70 -6.83 -8.56 3.03
C VAL A 70 -7.05 -7.25 3.79
N VAL A 71 -6.13 -6.86 4.69
CA VAL A 71 -6.25 -5.64 5.49
C VAL A 71 -6.05 -4.41 4.60
N VAL A 72 -5.01 -4.43 3.76
CA VAL A 72 -4.74 -3.39 2.76
C VAL A 72 -5.92 -3.25 1.80
N HIS A 73 -6.36 -4.37 1.23
CA HIS A 73 -7.51 -4.38 0.31
C HIS A 73 -8.73 -3.72 0.95
N ARG A 74 -9.05 -4.12 2.20
CA ARG A 74 -10.18 -3.55 2.93
C ARG A 74 -10.01 -2.07 3.22
N ALA A 75 -8.83 -1.63 3.66
CA ALA A 75 -8.55 -0.22 3.96
C ALA A 75 -8.69 0.66 2.72
N VAL A 76 -8.04 0.29 1.61
CA VAL A 76 -8.12 1.03 0.35
C VAL A 76 -9.57 1.06 -0.17
N ALA A 77 -10.26 -0.10 -0.21
CA ALA A 77 -11.64 -0.16 -0.69
C ALA A 77 -12.61 0.65 0.19
N LEU A 78 -12.39 0.67 1.49
CA LEU A 78 -13.23 1.44 2.41
C LEU A 78 -13.07 2.95 2.17
N VAL A 79 -11.83 3.45 2.08
CA VAL A 79 -11.57 4.88 1.86
C VAL A 79 -11.99 5.30 0.46
N SER A 80 -11.57 4.56 -0.58
CA SER A 80 -11.85 4.95 -1.96
C SER A 80 -13.36 4.97 -2.29
N ARG A 81 -14.10 3.97 -1.83
CA ARG A 81 -15.57 3.94 -1.99
C ARG A 81 -16.27 5.05 -1.21
N SER A 82 -15.80 5.33 0.00
CA SER A 82 -16.35 6.42 0.81
C SER A 82 -16.13 7.78 0.14
N VAL A 83 -14.93 8.03 -0.41
CA VAL A 83 -14.63 9.24 -1.19
C VAL A 83 -15.50 9.34 -2.44
N ALA A 84 -15.62 8.25 -3.19
CA ALA A 84 -16.37 8.20 -4.44
C ALA A 84 -17.88 8.40 -4.26
N ALA A 85 -18.42 8.00 -3.09
CA ALA A 85 -19.83 8.13 -2.78
C ALA A 85 -20.27 9.56 -2.46
N ILE A 86 -19.32 10.47 -2.13
CA ILE A 86 -19.67 11.87 -1.80
C ILE A 86 -19.91 12.64 -3.10
N PRO A 87 -21.10 13.21 -3.31
CA PRO A 87 -21.37 14.10 -4.44
C PRO A 87 -20.51 15.36 -4.38
N TRP A 88 -20.41 16.07 -5.50
CA TRP A 88 -19.70 17.35 -5.56
C TRP A 88 -20.67 18.48 -5.84
N ILE A 89 -20.48 19.61 -5.17
CA ILE A 89 -21.19 20.86 -5.38
C ILE A 89 -20.28 21.81 -6.15
N ALA A 90 -20.74 22.33 -7.27
CA ALA A 90 -20.04 23.38 -8.00
C ALA A 90 -20.48 24.76 -7.49
N ARG A 91 -19.48 25.68 -7.36
CA ARG A 91 -19.71 27.05 -6.90
C ARG A 91 -19.21 28.07 -7.91
N ASP A 92 -19.93 29.18 -8.02
CA ASP A 92 -19.50 30.36 -8.80
C ASP A 92 -18.49 31.23 -8.05
N GLY A 93 -18.08 32.35 -8.66
CA GLY A 93 -17.14 33.32 -8.08
C GLY A 93 -17.67 34.01 -6.84
N GLU A 94 -18.97 33.99 -6.55
CA GLU A 94 -19.62 34.55 -5.39
C GLU A 94 -19.90 33.50 -4.31
N GLY A 95 -19.44 32.24 -4.54
CA GLY A 95 -19.61 31.13 -3.61
C GLY A 95 -21.01 30.50 -3.61
N ARG A 96 -21.88 30.86 -4.56
CA ARG A 96 -23.21 30.29 -4.69
C ARG A 96 -23.13 28.96 -5.40
N GLU A 97 -23.97 28.04 -5.03
CA GLU A 97 -24.13 26.75 -5.72
C GLU A 97 -24.69 26.99 -7.14
N VAL A 98 -24.04 26.34 -8.11
CA VAL A 98 -24.42 26.39 -9.52
C VAL A 98 -24.44 25.00 -10.13
N SER A 99 -25.44 24.75 -10.98
CA SER A 99 -25.43 23.56 -11.82
C SER A 99 -24.89 23.92 -13.19
N VAL A 100 -23.92 23.17 -13.67
CA VAL A 100 -23.33 23.30 -15.00
C VAL A 100 -23.54 21.99 -15.73
N PRO A 101 -24.63 21.84 -16.52
CA PRO A 101 -25.03 20.55 -17.10
C PRO A 101 -23.93 19.83 -17.88
N ALA A 102 -23.05 20.58 -18.56
CA ALA A 102 -21.94 19.99 -19.31
C ALA A 102 -20.85 19.42 -18.39
N PHE A 103 -20.61 20.04 -17.23
CA PHE A 103 -19.68 19.53 -16.22
C PHE A 103 -20.31 18.36 -15.45
N ASP A 104 -21.58 18.50 -15.08
CA ASP A 104 -22.33 17.47 -14.35
C ASP A 104 -22.38 16.17 -15.16
N ALA A 105 -22.65 16.28 -16.48
CA ALA A 105 -22.63 15.15 -17.41
C ALA A 105 -21.24 14.50 -17.53
N LEU A 106 -20.17 15.31 -17.58
CA LEU A 106 -18.80 14.81 -17.60
C LEU A 106 -18.44 14.08 -16.30
N MET A 107 -18.86 14.60 -15.15
CA MET A 107 -18.60 13.96 -13.85
C MET A 107 -19.45 12.71 -13.62
N ALA A 108 -20.66 12.67 -14.16
CA ALA A 108 -21.51 11.49 -14.11
C ALA A 108 -21.01 10.36 -15.03
N ARG A 109 -20.45 10.70 -16.17
CA ARG A 109 -19.91 9.74 -17.16
C ARG A 109 -18.64 10.28 -17.80
N PRO A 110 -17.48 10.12 -17.12
CA PRO A 110 -16.22 10.72 -17.56
C PRO A 110 -15.70 10.17 -18.90
N ASN A 111 -16.08 8.95 -19.27
CA ASN A 111 -15.74 8.33 -20.54
C ASN A 111 -16.75 7.22 -20.89
N PRO A 112 -16.69 6.62 -22.10
CA PRO A 112 -17.64 5.58 -22.51
C PRO A 112 -17.65 4.30 -21.68
N ARG A 113 -16.57 4.04 -20.90
CA ARG A 113 -16.40 2.79 -20.12
C ARG A 113 -16.76 2.94 -18.66
N ASP A 114 -16.54 4.13 -18.08
CA ASP A 114 -16.57 4.32 -16.64
C ASP A 114 -17.75 5.24 -16.25
N GLU A 115 -18.43 4.87 -15.18
CA GLU A 115 -19.33 5.77 -14.47
C GLU A 115 -18.54 6.67 -13.51
N GLY A 116 -19.08 7.84 -13.18
CA GLY A 116 -18.40 8.84 -12.36
C GLY A 116 -17.99 8.33 -10.99
N THR A 117 -18.82 7.50 -10.34
CA THR A 117 -18.51 6.91 -9.03
C THR A 117 -17.36 5.92 -9.15
N ALA A 118 -17.39 5.02 -10.12
CA ALA A 118 -16.31 4.05 -10.36
C ALA A 118 -14.99 4.74 -10.70
N PHE A 119 -15.05 5.79 -11.51
CA PHE A 119 -13.89 6.61 -11.85
C PHE A 119 -13.27 7.27 -10.60
N ARG A 120 -14.09 7.90 -9.73
CA ARG A 120 -13.61 8.50 -8.48
C ARG A 120 -13.07 7.48 -7.50
N GLU A 121 -13.70 6.29 -7.41
CA GLU A 121 -13.19 5.18 -6.61
C GLU A 121 -11.79 4.76 -7.07
N ALA A 122 -11.61 4.53 -8.37
CA ALA A 122 -10.32 4.13 -8.94
C ALA A 122 -9.25 5.22 -8.76
N LEU A 123 -9.61 6.50 -8.92
CA LEU A 123 -8.71 7.64 -8.71
C LEU A 123 -8.23 7.71 -7.25
N ALA A 124 -9.15 7.63 -6.29
CA ALA A 124 -8.80 7.61 -4.87
C ALA A 124 -7.95 6.39 -4.51
N ALA A 125 -8.28 5.21 -5.06
CA ALA A 125 -7.49 4.00 -4.85
C ALA A 125 -6.06 4.15 -5.40
N GLN A 126 -5.86 4.77 -6.57
CA GLN A 126 -4.52 5.03 -7.11
C GLN A 126 -3.71 5.97 -6.20
N LEU A 127 -4.32 7.01 -5.64
CA LEU A 127 -3.64 7.88 -4.67
C LEU A 127 -3.19 7.12 -3.42
N LEU A 128 -4.00 6.21 -2.90
CA LEU A 128 -3.66 5.40 -1.74
C LEU A 128 -2.56 4.37 -2.03
N ILE A 129 -2.62 3.73 -3.22
CA ILE A 129 -1.71 2.64 -3.60
C ILE A 129 -0.39 3.17 -4.17
N ALA A 130 -0.44 4.22 -5.00
CA ALA A 130 0.72 4.74 -5.73
C ALA A 130 1.22 6.10 -5.20
N GLY A 131 0.45 6.79 -4.35
CA GLY A 131 0.69 8.18 -4.00
C GLY A 131 0.44 9.15 -5.17
N ASN A 132 0.07 8.65 -6.34
CA ASN A 132 -0.09 9.38 -7.58
C ASN A 132 -1.34 8.91 -8.32
N ALA A 133 -2.05 9.85 -8.95
CA ALA A 133 -3.12 9.56 -9.90
C ALA A 133 -2.99 10.48 -11.10
N TYR A 134 -3.16 9.93 -12.30
CA TYR A 134 -3.00 10.64 -13.55
C TYR A 134 -4.30 10.59 -14.34
N VAL A 135 -4.94 11.75 -14.53
CA VAL A 135 -6.17 11.89 -15.30
C VAL A 135 -5.85 12.56 -16.62
N GLU A 136 -6.02 11.85 -17.71
CA GLU A 136 -5.90 12.40 -19.05
C GLU A 136 -7.24 13.03 -19.49
N ALA A 137 -7.19 14.28 -19.87
CA ALA A 137 -8.30 15.06 -20.41
C ALA A 137 -8.28 15.03 -21.93
N VAL A 138 -9.35 14.56 -22.54
CA VAL A 138 -9.53 14.52 -24.01
C VAL A 138 -10.57 15.56 -24.42
N GLY A 139 -10.19 16.45 -25.34
CA GLY A 139 -11.03 17.53 -25.82
C GLY A 139 -10.33 18.89 -25.78
N PRO A 140 -11.07 19.99 -25.84
CA PRO A 140 -10.51 21.34 -25.78
C PRO A 140 -9.82 21.60 -24.45
N PRO A 141 -8.68 22.30 -24.44
CA PRO A 141 -7.95 22.63 -23.22
C PRO A 141 -8.85 23.32 -22.18
N GLY A 142 -8.84 22.82 -20.94
CA GLY A 142 -9.63 23.33 -19.83
C GLY A 142 -11.14 22.98 -19.88
N ARG A 143 -11.64 22.47 -20.99
CA ARG A 143 -13.04 22.02 -21.14
C ARG A 143 -13.09 20.64 -21.81
N PRO A 144 -12.59 19.60 -21.13
CA PRO A 144 -12.56 18.26 -21.70
C PRO A 144 -13.95 17.71 -21.96
N ARG A 145 -14.03 16.80 -22.92
CA ARG A 145 -15.23 15.99 -23.20
C ARG A 145 -15.17 14.64 -22.55
N GLU A 146 -13.95 14.13 -22.34
CA GLU A 146 -13.72 12.86 -21.67
C GLU A 146 -12.53 12.96 -20.70
N LEU A 147 -12.56 12.13 -19.65
CA LEU A 147 -11.50 11.96 -18.67
C LEU A 147 -11.16 10.48 -18.58
N HIS A 148 -9.88 10.15 -18.74
CA HIS A 148 -9.36 8.79 -18.65
C HIS A 148 -8.34 8.67 -17.52
N LEU A 149 -8.52 7.68 -16.67
CA LEU A 149 -7.57 7.40 -15.59
C LEU A 149 -6.45 6.51 -16.12
N LEU A 150 -5.21 7.00 -16.07
CA LEU A 150 -4.03 6.26 -16.49
C LEU A 150 -3.46 5.48 -15.30
N ARG A 151 -2.91 4.29 -15.57
CA ARG A 151 -2.24 3.50 -14.52
C ARG A 151 -0.91 4.15 -14.15
N PRO A 152 -0.63 4.33 -12.84
CA PRO A 152 0.61 4.99 -12.39
C PRO A 152 1.91 4.32 -12.86
N ASP A 153 1.92 2.99 -13.00
CA ASP A 153 3.09 2.25 -13.50
C ASP A 153 3.39 2.45 -14.98
N ARG A 154 2.46 3.06 -15.72
CA ARG A 154 2.60 3.37 -17.14
C ARG A 154 2.94 4.83 -17.42
N VAL A 155 2.98 5.67 -16.39
CA VAL A 155 3.26 7.10 -16.53
C VAL A 155 4.59 7.43 -15.88
N THR A 156 5.49 8.05 -16.66
CA THR A 156 6.75 8.58 -16.16
C THR A 156 6.73 10.10 -16.28
N VAL A 157 7.04 10.78 -15.19
CA VAL A 157 7.14 12.24 -15.17
C VAL A 157 8.47 12.65 -15.78
N GLN A 158 8.45 13.50 -16.79
CA GLN A 158 9.64 14.08 -17.38
C GLN A 158 10.07 15.31 -16.57
N ALA A 159 11.18 15.17 -15.86
CA ALA A 159 11.71 16.23 -14.98
C ALA A 159 12.07 17.49 -15.76
N GLY A 160 11.73 18.62 -15.21
CA GLY A 160 12.07 19.94 -15.77
C GLY A 160 12.72 20.86 -14.75
N PRO A 161 13.17 22.03 -15.16
CA PRO A 161 13.78 23.01 -14.26
C PRO A 161 12.75 23.54 -13.24
N GLY A 162 13.23 23.85 -12.02
CA GLY A 162 12.41 24.48 -10.99
C GLY A 162 11.29 23.63 -10.41
N GLY A 163 11.38 22.29 -10.52
CA GLY A 163 10.34 21.37 -10.00
C GLY A 163 9.05 21.32 -10.84
N VAL A 164 9.06 21.87 -12.06
CA VAL A 164 7.94 21.81 -13.01
C VAL A 164 8.21 20.72 -14.04
N PRO A 165 7.31 19.75 -14.25
CA PRO A 165 7.51 18.73 -15.27
C PRO A 165 7.46 19.33 -16.66
N THR A 166 8.28 18.83 -17.58
CA THR A 166 8.24 19.21 -19.01
C THR A 166 7.23 18.38 -19.79
N GLY A 167 6.81 17.24 -19.26
CA GLY A 167 5.84 16.35 -19.86
C GLY A 167 5.62 15.07 -19.06
N TYR A 168 4.77 14.25 -19.60
CA TYR A 168 4.45 12.91 -19.09
C TYR A 168 4.63 11.90 -20.21
N GLU A 169 5.41 10.87 -19.97
CA GLU A 169 5.55 9.74 -20.89
C GLU A 169 4.54 8.67 -20.46
N HIS A 170 3.59 8.37 -21.32
CA HIS A 170 2.64 7.27 -21.13
C HIS A 170 3.03 6.10 -22.00
N ARG A 171 3.21 4.93 -21.38
CA ARG A 171 3.61 3.69 -22.03
C ARG A 171 2.48 2.67 -22.03
N GLU A 172 2.10 2.21 -23.19
CA GLU A 172 1.10 1.15 -23.37
C GLU A 172 1.64 0.06 -24.31
N GLY A 173 2.09 -1.03 -23.69
CA GLY A 173 2.87 -2.05 -24.42
C GLY A 173 4.18 -1.47 -24.95
N GLU A 174 4.38 -1.57 -26.27
CA GLU A 174 5.55 -0.99 -26.95
C GLU A 174 5.34 0.47 -27.37
N GLN A 175 4.12 0.95 -27.32
CA GLN A 175 3.81 2.33 -27.67
C GLN A 175 4.14 3.27 -26.53
N VAL A 176 4.90 4.32 -26.87
CA VAL A 176 5.26 5.40 -25.94
C VAL A 176 4.74 6.71 -26.50
N ARG A 177 3.94 7.39 -25.70
CA ARG A 177 3.36 8.68 -26.05
C ARG A 177 3.82 9.74 -25.06
N LEU A 178 4.44 10.79 -25.58
CA LEU A 178 4.83 11.96 -24.79
C LEU A 178 3.66 12.96 -24.80
N ILE A 179 3.23 13.36 -23.60
CA ILE A 179 2.19 14.36 -23.37
C ILE A 179 2.88 15.58 -22.76
N PRO A 180 3.04 16.67 -23.53
CA PRO A 180 3.81 17.83 -23.08
C PRO A 180 3.09 18.63 -22.00
N VAL A 181 3.87 19.34 -21.21
CA VAL A 181 3.42 20.44 -20.35
C VAL A 181 3.76 21.75 -21.07
N ASP A 182 2.79 22.61 -21.22
CA ASP A 182 3.00 23.96 -21.78
C ASP A 182 3.91 24.75 -20.83
N PRO A 183 5.10 25.19 -21.28
CA PRO A 183 6.07 25.86 -20.41
C PRO A 183 5.62 27.25 -19.93
N LEU A 184 4.65 27.88 -20.61
CA LEU A 184 4.17 29.21 -20.25
C LEU A 184 3.03 29.15 -19.23
N SER A 185 2.09 28.25 -19.42
CA SER A 185 0.89 28.12 -18.56
C SER A 185 1.02 27.02 -17.50
N GLY A 186 1.99 26.11 -17.62
CA GLY A 186 2.11 24.91 -16.81
C GLY A 186 0.99 23.89 -17.04
N ARG A 187 0.16 24.07 -18.07
CA ARG A 187 -0.97 23.19 -18.37
C ARG A 187 -0.54 21.98 -19.19
N SER A 188 -1.18 20.87 -18.94
CA SER A 188 -1.06 19.64 -19.72
C SER A 188 -2.43 19.02 -19.92
N ALA A 189 -2.52 18.07 -20.85
CA ALA A 189 -3.68 17.17 -20.94
C ALA A 189 -3.74 16.21 -19.72
N ILE A 190 -2.65 16.08 -18.96
CA ILE A 190 -2.61 15.28 -17.73
C ILE A 190 -2.86 16.17 -16.52
N LEU A 191 -3.90 15.86 -15.75
CA LEU A 191 -4.04 16.31 -14.38
C LEU A 191 -3.33 15.29 -13.48
N HIS A 192 -2.19 15.67 -12.91
CA HIS A 192 -1.45 14.86 -11.97
C HIS A 192 -1.81 15.26 -10.54
N LEU A 193 -2.45 14.33 -9.82
CA LEU A 193 -2.69 14.43 -8.40
C LEU A 193 -1.62 13.60 -7.68
N LYS A 194 -1.00 14.17 -6.64
CA LYS A 194 0.00 13.48 -5.85
C LYS A 194 -0.11 13.82 -4.38
N THR A 195 0.24 12.88 -3.53
CA THR A 195 0.42 13.07 -2.10
C THR A 195 1.76 13.73 -1.82
N PHE A 196 1.98 14.19 -0.59
CA PHE A 196 3.27 14.75 -0.20
C PHE A 196 4.35 13.66 -0.18
N HIS A 197 5.53 13.97 -0.74
CA HIS A 197 6.73 13.15 -0.64
C HIS A 197 7.92 14.02 -0.19
N PRO A 198 8.59 13.68 0.91
CA PRO A 198 9.66 14.54 1.46
C PRO A 198 10.98 14.51 0.65
N LEU A 199 11.16 13.49 -0.20
CA LEU A 199 12.42 13.23 -0.93
C LEU A 199 12.25 13.19 -2.45
N ASP A 200 11.03 13.32 -2.97
CA ASP A 200 10.75 13.28 -4.42
C ASP A 200 9.80 14.41 -4.81
N ASP A 201 10.28 15.32 -5.66
CA ASP A 201 9.49 16.46 -6.16
C ASP A 201 8.47 16.04 -7.22
N TRP A 202 8.64 14.86 -7.83
CA TRP A 202 7.88 14.42 -9.00
C TRP A 202 6.76 13.47 -8.65
N HIS A 203 6.95 12.61 -7.65
CA HIS A 203 6.00 11.58 -7.26
C HIS A 203 5.52 11.80 -5.82
N GLY A 204 4.34 11.30 -5.53
CA GLY A 204 3.79 11.24 -4.20
C GLY A 204 4.19 9.96 -3.46
N LEU A 205 4.29 10.04 -2.13
CA LEU A 205 4.50 8.88 -1.26
C LEU A 205 3.17 8.16 -1.02
N SER A 206 3.11 6.87 -1.31
CA SER A 206 1.91 6.07 -1.07
C SER A 206 1.77 5.63 0.39
N SER A 207 0.53 5.52 0.87
CA SER A 207 0.25 4.87 2.16
C SER A 207 0.71 3.41 2.16
N LEU A 208 0.65 2.76 1.00
CA LEU A 208 1.11 1.38 0.83
C LEU A 208 2.62 1.25 1.04
N GLU A 209 3.40 2.20 0.54
CA GLU A 209 4.86 2.22 0.74
C GLU A 209 5.22 2.47 2.20
N ALA A 210 4.51 3.38 2.86
CA ALA A 210 4.69 3.63 4.29
C ALA A 210 4.37 2.38 5.14
N ALA A 211 3.38 1.59 4.74
CA ALA A 211 2.98 0.35 5.41
C ALA A 211 3.78 -0.88 4.97
N ALA A 212 4.72 -0.79 4.02
CA ALA A 212 5.34 -1.94 3.37
C ALA A 212 5.94 -2.96 4.35
N GLN A 213 6.58 -2.49 5.43
CA GLN A 213 7.15 -3.38 6.43
C GLN A 213 6.07 -4.18 7.19
N ALA A 214 4.99 -3.52 7.60
CA ALA A 214 3.88 -4.15 8.30
C ALA A 214 3.14 -5.14 7.37
N ILE A 215 3.03 -4.81 6.08
CA ILE A 215 2.45 -5.70 5.06
C ILE A 215 3.29 -6.97 4.91
N ASP A 216 4.61 -6.84 4.80
CA ASP A 216 5.52 -7.97 4.68
C ASP A 216 5.44 -8.88 5.92
N GLN A 217 5.41 -8.30 7.12
CA GLN A 217 5.25 -9.03 8.37
C GLN A 217 3.91 -9.77 8.43
N HIS A 218 2.81 -9.10 8.06
CA HIS A 218 1.48 -9.70 8.06
C HIS A 218 1.38 -10.85 7.05
N ASN A 219 1.94 -10.69 5.85
CA ASN A 219 1.97 -11.70 4.81
C ASN A 219 2.86 -12.89 5.20
N ALA A 220 4.04 -12.62 5.76
CA ALA A 220 4.96 -13.67 6.23
C ALA A 220 4.35 -14.49 7.38
N ALA A 221 3.66 -13.86 8.33
CA ALA A 221 2.95 -14.53 9.40
C ALA A 221 1.83 -15.47 8.85
N GLY A 222 1.09 -14.98 7.85
CA GLY A 222 0.07 -15.78 7.16
C GLY A 222 0.64 -16.97 6.41
N ALA A 223 1.73 -16.76 5.67
CA ALA A 223 2.42 -17.81 4.92
C ALA A 223 3.01 -18.88 5.85
N TRP A 224 3.60 -18.46 6.97
CA TRP A 224 4.12 -19.38 7.97
C TRP A 224 3.03 -20.21 8.62
N ASN A 225 1.91 -19.60 9.03
CA ASN A 225 0.75 -20.32 9.56
C ASN A 225 0.21 -21.35 8.57
N LYS A 226 0.13 -20.96 7.28
CA LYS A 226 -0.28 -21.90 6.23
C LYS A 226 0.68 -23.08 6.11
N ALA A 227 2.00 -22.82 6.09
CA ALA A 227 3.00 -23.87 6.03
C ALA A 227 2.92 -24.82 7.24
N LEU A 228 2.63 -24.28 8.44
CA LEU A 228 2.42 -25.08 9.64
C LEU A 228 1.20 -25.99 9.54
N LEU A 229 0.10 -25.46 9.00
CA LEU A 229 -1.12 -26.27 8.75
C LEU A 229 -0.89 -27.32 7.67
N ASP A 230 -0.19 -27.00 6.59
CA ASP A 230 0.16 -27.92 5.51
C ASP A 230 1.05 -29.07 6.05
N ASN A 231 1.92 -28.78 7.02
CA ASN A 231 2.80 -29.75 7.69
C ASN A 231 2.19 -30.34 8.98
N ALA A 232 0.86 -30.33 9.09
CA ALA A 232 0.12 -30.92 10.22
C ALA A 232 0.44 -30.28 11.59
N ALA A 233 0.77 -29.01 11.61
CA ALA A 233 1.08 -28.20 12.80
C ALA A 233 2.25 -28.77 13.65
N ARG A 234 3.17 -29.52 13.06
CA ARG A 234 4.33 -30.05 13.77
C ARG A 234 5.46 -29.03 13.80
N PRO A 235 6.01 -28.74 14.97
CA PRO A 235 7.21 -27.93 15.06
C PRO A 235 8.40 -28.64 14.43
N SER A 236 9.30 -27.85 13.81
CA SER A 236 10.58 -28.40 13.32
C SER A 236 11.34 -29.04 14.46
N GLY A 237 11.86 -30.24 14.26
CA GLY A 237 12.60 -30.96 15.25
C GLY A 237 13.65 -31.87 14.63
N ALA A 238 14.55 -32.38 15.45
CA ALA A 238 15.51 -33.39 15.05
C ALA A 238 15.10 -34.73 15.61
N LEU A 239 15.07 -35.75 14.76
CA LEU A 239 14.99 -37.12 15.18
C LEU A 239 16.43 -37.57 15.50
N VAL A 240 16.69 -37.86 16.76
CA VAL A 240 18.03 -38.26 17.25
C VAL A 240 18.02 -39.77 17.45
N TYR A 241 18.94 -40.44 16.80
CA TYR A 241 19.15 -41.89 17.01
C TYR A 241 20.24 -42.11 18.07
N GLN A 242 19.87 -42.69 19.20
CA GLN A 242 20.76 -43.00 20.31
C GLN A 242 20.42 -44.39 20.84
N PRO A 243 20.83 -45.49 20.16
CA PRO A 243 20.56 -46.83 20.65
C PRO A 243 21.33 -47.14 21.91
N LYS A 244 20.72 -47.86 22.85
CA LYS A 244 21.41 -48.31 24.08
C LYS A 244 22.43 -49.37 23.77
N ASP A 245 22.19 -50.23 22.80
CA ASP A 245 23.03 -51.32 22.36
C ASP A 245 23.01 -51.36 20.80
N GLY A 246 24.21 -51.36 20.20
CA GLY A 246 24.35 -51.43 18.75
C GLY A 246 25.20 -50.32 18.13
N PRO A 247 25.30 -50.23 16.80
CA PRO A 247 26.08 -49.24 16.11
C PRO A 247 25.52 -47.82 16.37
N ALA A 248 26.43 -46.89 16.65
CA ALA A 248 26.10 -45.49 16.98
C ALA A 248 25.48 -44.70 15.78
N ALA A 249 25.40 -45.30 14.59
CA ALA A 249 24.80 -44.68 13.41
C ALA A 249 23.94 -45.68 12.65
N LEU A 250 22.86 -45.20 12.02
CA LEU A 250 22.05 -45.96 11.09
C LEU A 250 22.85 -46.23 9.81
N ALA A 251 22.66 -47.41 9.20
CA ALA A 251 23.16 -47.67 7.86
C ALA A 251 22.42 -46.75 6.84
N ASP A 252 23.08 -46.42 5.71
CA ASP A 252 22.52 -45.47 4.73
C ASP A 252 21.14 -45.94 4.22
N ASP A 253 20.91 -47.23 4.02
CA ASP A 253 19.63 -47.78 3.60
C ASP A 253 18.55 -47.71 4.68
N GLN A 254 18.90 -47.89 5.94
CA GLN A 254 17.99 -47.73 7.08
C GLN A 254 17.59 -46.27 7.27
N PHE A 255 18.53 -45.38 7.07
CA PHE A 255 18.29 -43.93 7.14
C PHE A 255 17.31 -43.45 6.07
N GLU A 256 17.51 -43.85 4.79
CA GLU A 256 16.62 -43.46 3.69
C GLU A 256 15.21 -44.09 3.83
N ARG A 257 15.10 -45.32 4.34
CA ARG A 257 13.81 -45.94 4.66
C ARG A 257 13.08 -45.18 5.77
N LEU A 258 13.77 -44.82 6.85
CA LEU A 258 13.18 -44.08 7.97
C LEU A 258 12.69 -42.71 7.51
N LYS A 259 13.47 -42.02 6.67
CA LYS A 259 13.10 -40.73 6.08
C LYS A 259 11.85 -40.84 5.20
N ALA A 260 11.77 -41.87 4.34
CA ALA A 260 10.62 -42.10 3.48
C ALA A 260 9.35 -42.46 4.30
N GLU A 261 9.49 -43.29 5.35
CA GLU A 261 8.40 -43.66 6.23
C GLU A 261 7.85 -42.48 7.03
N ILE A 262 8.73 -41.59 7.51
CA ILE A 262 8.33 -40.37 8.20
C ILE A 262 7.57 -39.43 7.22
N ALA A 263 8.04 -39.27 5.99
CA ALA A 263 7.38 -38.45 4.99
C ALA A 263 5.98 -39.03 4.65
N GLU A 264 5.87 -40.32 4.44
CA GLU A 264 4.59 -40.97 4.08
C GLU A 264 3.56 -40.97 5.21
N GLN A 265 4.00 -41.24 6.45
CA GLN A 265 3.08 -41.41 7.59
C GLN A 265 2.77 -40.12 8.31
N PHE A 266 3.63 -39.07 8.20
CA PHE A 266 3.56 -37.90 9.05
C PHE A 266 3.51 -36.58 8.29
N GLU A 267 3.75 -36.51 6.98
CA GLU A 267 3.56 -35.31 6.20
C GLU A 267 2.10 -35.17 5.71
N GLY A 268 1.64 -33.90 5.64
CA GLY A 268 0.34 -33.51 5.11
C GLY A 268 -0.82 -33.49 6.11
N ALA A 269 -1.86 -32.74 5.77
CA ALA A 269 -3.03 -32.46 6.61
C ALA A 269 -3.82 -33.73 7.04
N ARG A 270 -3.75 -34.83 6.27
CA ARG A 270 -4.42 -36.08 6.59
C ARG A 270 -3.83 -36.83 7.78
N ASN A 271 -2.57 -36.54 8.08
CA ASN A 271 -1.81 -37.19 9.15
C ASN A 271 -1.71 -36.32 10.42
N ALA A 272 -2.41 -35.17 10.43
CA ALA A 272 -2.43 -34.25 11.57
C ALA A 272 -2.94 -34.98 12.85
N GLY A 273 -2.17 -34.81 13.93
CA GLY A 273 -2.57 -35.37 15.24
C GLY A 273 -2.28 -36.86 15.46
N ARG A 274 -1.70 -37.57 14.51
CA ARG A 274 -1.29 -38.97 14.74
C ARG A 274 -0.10 -39.03 15.70
N PRO A 275 -0.10 -39.88 16.70
CA PRO A 275 1.03 -40.07 17.60
C PRO A 275 2.23 -40.63 16.84
N LEU A 276 3.42 -40.07 17.08
CA LEU A 276 4.68 -40.59 16.57
C LEU A 276 5.13 -41.76 17.51
N LEU A 277 5.16 -42.98 17.01
CA LEU A 277 5.71 -44.11 17.73
C LEU A 277 7.19 -44.21 17.38
N LEU A 278 8.03 -43.96 18.38
CA LEU A 278 9.49 -44.06 18.26
C LEU A 278 9.97 -45.35 18.92
N ASP A 279 10.72 -46.15 18.18
CA ASP A 279 11.33 -47.39 18.65
C ASP A 279 12.85 -47.39 18.35
N GLY A 280 13.59 -48.30 18.93
CA GLY A 280 14.99 -48.53 18.57
C GLY A 280 15.96 -47.43 18.99
N GLY A 281 15.65 -46.61 20.00
CA GLY A 281 16.55 -45.52 20.47
C GLY A 281 16.42 -44.22 19.69
N LEU A 282 15.29 -44.02 19.01
CA LEU A 282 14.92 -42.72 18.40
C LEU A 282 14.31 -41.80 19.44
N ASP A 283 14.74 -40.56 19.49
CA ASP A 283 14.20 -39.49 20.33
C ASP A 283 13.89 -38.26 19.50
N TRP A 284 12.74 -37.62 19.77
CA TRP A 284 12.34 -36.39 19.09
C TRP A 284 12.72 -35.16 19.92
N LYS A 285 13.63 -34.35 19.40
CA LYS A 285 14.02 -33.09 20.03
C LYS A 285 13.46 -31.90 19.22
N PRO A 286 12.51 -31.12 19.77
CA PRO A 286 12.04 -29.91 19.10
C PRO A 286 13.19 -28.90 19.01
N LEU A 287 13.40 -28.35 17.79
CA LEU A 287 14.44 -27.37 17.50
C LEU A 287 13.89 -25.95 17.32
N SER A 288 12.58 -25.82 17.25
CA SER A 288 11.91 -24.51 17.07
C SER A 288 11.08 -24.14 18.29
N LEU A 289 10.83 -22.85 18.45
CA LEU A 289 9.85 -22.34 19.39
C LEU A 289 8.47 -22.90 19.03
N SER A 290 7.65 -23.20 20.04
CA SER A 290 6.27 -23.63 19.78
C SER A 290 5.47 -22.46 19.19
N PRO A 291 4.40 -22.73 18.43
CA PRO A 291 3.51 -21.65 17.94
C PRO A 291 2.94 -20.79 19.07
N ALA A 292 2.74 -21.36 20.26
CA ALA A 292 2.28 -20.65 21.45
C ALA A 292 3.34 -19.67 22.00
N ASP A 293 4.63 -20.01 21.85
CA ASP A 293 5.73 -19.16 22.37
C ASP A 293 6.01 -17.95 21.48
N MET A 294 5.54 -17.95 20.25
CA MET A 294 5.82 -16.88 19.27
C MET A 294 4.75 -15.78 19.22
N ASP A 295 3.63 -15.95 19.92
CA ASP A 295 2.50 -14.99 19.91
C ASP A 295 2.14 -14.41 18.52
N TRP A 296 2.09 -15.31 17.53
CA TRP A 296 1.84 -14.95 16.12
C TRP A 296 0.53 -14.20 15.91
N ILE A 297 -0.47 -14.45 16.74
CA ILE A 297 -1.78 -13.80 16.63
C ILE A 297 -1.65 -12.33 17.02
N ALA A 298 -0.95 -12.03 18.12
CA ALA A 298 -0.74 -10.65 18.53
C ALA A 298 0.15 -9.90 17.54
N GLY A 299 1.24 -10.52 17.07
CA GLY A 299 2.11 -9.94 16.05
C GLY A 299 1.36 -9.64 14.73
N ARG A 300 0.52 -10.56 14.26
CA ARG A 300 -0.31 -10.35 13.07
C ARG A 300 -1.33 -9.23 13.28
N ASN A 301 -1.97 -9.18 14.45
CA ASN A 301 -2.91 -8.11 14.77
C ASN A 301 -2.21 -6.75 14.92
N ALA A 302 -0.99 -6.71 15.47
CA ALA A 302 -0.17 -5.50 15.52
C ALA A 302 0.14 -4.99 14.10
N ALA A 303 0.64 -5.84 13.22
CA ALA A 303 0.88 -5.49 11.82
C ALA A 303 -0.39 -5.01 11.10
N ALA A 304 -1.54 -5.65 11.36
CA ALA A 304 -2.82 -5.20 10.80
C ALA A 304 -3.24 -3.79 11.30
N ARG A 305 -2.95 -3.45 12.57
CA ARG A 305 -3.17 -2.09 13.11
C ARG A 305 -2.25 -1.06 12.46
N GLU A 306 -0.97 -1.39 12.28
CA GLU A 306 -0.01 -0.52 11.60
C GLU A 306 -0.40 -0.26 10.14
N ILE A 307 -0.87 -1.29 9.43
CA ILE A 307 -1.43 -1.13 8.08
C ILE A 307 -2.61 -0.17 8.12
N ALA A 308 -3.60 -0.41 9.00
CA ALA A 308 -4.77 0.45 9.11
C ALA A 308 -4.39 1.91 9.42
N LEU A 309 -3.43 2.11 10.31
CA LEU A 309 -2.90 3.43 10.68
C LEU A 309 -2.33 4.17 9.47
N ALA A 310 -1.53 3.49 8.63
CA ALA A 310 -0.92 4.09 7.44
C ALA A 310 -1.95 4.58 6.41
N PHE A 311 -3.14 3.96 6.38
CA PHE A 311 -4.26 4.39 5.53
C PHE A 311 -5.23 5.35 6.23
N GLY A 312 -4.97 5.75 7.49
CA GLY A 312 -5.87 6.59 8.27
C GLY A 312 -7.21 5.90 8.58
N VAL A 313 -7.22 4.57 8.67
CA VAL A 313 -8.43 3.79 8.93
C VAL A 313 -8.40 3.26 10.37
N PRO A 314 -9.41 3.55 11.19
CA PRO A 314 -9.53 2.94 12.50
C PRO A 314 -9.51 1.41 12.42
N PRO A 315 -8.70 0.72 13.25
CA PRO A 315 -8.51 -0.74 13.15
C PRO A 315 -9.80 -1.56 13.24
N GLN A 316 -10.80 -1.07 13.96
CA GLN A 316 -12.11 -1.69 14.10
C GLN A 316 -12.84 -1.86 12.75
N LEU A 317 -12.61 -0.94 11.81
CA LEU A 317 -13.28 -0.94 10.50
C LEU A 317 -12.64 -1.90 9.49
N VAL A 318 -11.44 -2.39 9.79
CA VAL A 318 -10.75 -3.42 8.98
C VAL A 318 -10.80 -4.81 9.58
N GLY A 319 -11.58 -4.99 10.66
CA GLY A 319 -11.81 -6.31 11.27
C GLY A 319 -10.72 -6.77 12.24
N VAL A 320 -9.86 -5.87 12.70
CA VAL A 320 -8.90 -6.19 13.77
C VAL A 320 -9.67 -6.29 15.09
N PRO A 321 -9.51 -7.40 15.85
CA PRO A 321 -10.20 -7.56 17.12
C PRO A 321 -9.79 -6.46 18.11
N ASP A 322 -10.78 -5.82 18.70
CA ASP A 322 -10.66 -4.87 19.81
C ASP A 322 -11.95 -4.91 20.62
N ALA A 323 -12.02 -4.24 21.78
CA ALA A 323 -13.24 -4.14 22.55
C ALA A 323 -14.33 -3.39 21.75
N GLN A 324 -15.06 -4.12 20.91
CA GLN A 324 -16.03 -3.56 19.97
C GLN A 324 -17.39 -3.41 20.68
N THR A 325 -17.77 -2.17 20.97
CA THR A 325 -19.14 -1.81 21.24
C THR A 325 -19.73 -1.10 20.02
N TYR A 326 -21.05 -1.06 19.89
CA TYR A 326 -21.71 -0.33 18.80
C TYR A 326 -21.32 1.16 18.80
N ALA A 327 -21.18 1.76 19.98
CA ALA A 327 -20.74 3.15 20.13
C ALA A 327 -19.32 3.35 19.56
N ASN A 328 -18.38 2.48 19.89
CA ASN A 328 -17.00 2.57 19.40
C ASN A 328 -16.92 2.42 17.87
N TYR A 329 -17.81 1.61 17.26
CA TYR A 329 -17.86 1.47 15.81
C TYR A 329 -18.40 2.73 15.12
N ALA A 330 -19.44 3.37 15.69
CA ALA A 330 -20.00 4.62 15.19
C ALA A 330 -18.98 5.76 15.26
N GLU A 331 -18.27 5.89 16.40
CA GLU A 331 -17.19 6.86 16.57
C GLU A 331 -16.02 6.59 15.62
N ALA A 332 -15.60 5.34 15.44
CA ALA A 332 -14.55 4.97 14.48
C ALA A 332 -14.95 5.34 13.04
N ARG A 333 -16.22 5.14 12.68
CA ARG A 333 -16.73 5.54 11.37
C ARG A 333 -16.72 7.06 11.19
N LEU A 334 -17.12 7.80 12.21
CA LEU A 334 -17.09 9.26 12.20
C LEU A 334 -15.66 9.77 12.03
N ALA A 335 -14.72 9.26 12.84
CA ALA A 335 -13.30 9.60 12.74
C ALA A 335 -12.71 9.29 11.34
N LEU A 336 -13.04 8.14 10.72
CA LEU A 336 -12.64 7.84 9.36
C LEU A 336 -13.08 8.93 8.38
N TYR A 337 -14.32 9.41 8.49
CA TYR A 337 -14.81 10.44 7.58
C TYR A 337 -14.15 11.79 7.86
N GLU A 338 -14.07 12.22 9.11
CA GLU A 338 -13.50 13.52 9.49
C GLU A 338 -12.00 13.61 9.15
N ASP A 339 -11.22 12.57 9.48
CA ASP A 339 -9.75 12.62 9.41
C ASP A 339 -9.18 12.15 8.07
N THR A 340 -9.91 11.31 7.31
CA THR A 340 -9.36 10.67 6.12
C THR A 340 -10.19 10.92 4.86
N VAL A 341 -11.49 10.60 4.89
CA VAL A 341 -12.33 10.61 3.68
C VAL A 341 -12.61 12.02 3.20
N VAL A 342 -13.04 12.91 4.09
CA VAL A 342 -13.38 14.30 3.72
C VAL A 342 -12.15 15.08 3.25
N PRO A 343 -10.99 15.05 3.95
CA PRO A 343 -9.78 15.71 3.46
C PRO A 343 -9.34 15.23 2.07
N LEU A 344 -9.40 13.92 1.81
CA LEU A 344 -9.04 13.36 0.52
C LEU A 344 -10.05 13.77 -0.57
N ALA A 345 -11.34 13.71 -0.29
CA ALA A 345 -12.39 14.15 -1.21
C ALA A 345 -12.24 15.64 -1.57
N GLN A 346 -11.96 16.49 -0.58
CA GLN A 346 -11.69 17.92 -0.78
C GLN A 346 -10.45 18.16 -1.64
N ALA A 347 -9.35 17.42 -1.40
CA ALA A 347 -8.13 17.55 -2.17
C ALA A 347 -8.37 17.22 -3.65
N ILE A 348 -9.11 16.14 -3.93
CA ILE A 348 -9.49 15.73 -5.28
C ILE A 348 -10.39 16.79 -5.92
N ALA A 349 -11.45 17.22 -5.25
CA ALA A 349 -12.38 18.22 -5.78
C ALA A 349 -11.68 19.54 -6.13
N ARG A 350 -10.80 20.04 -5.25
CA ARG A 350 -9.99 21.25 -5.51
C ARG A 350 -9.05 21.09 -6.70
N ALA A 351 -8.45 19.91 -6.89
CA ALA A 351 -7.59 19.64 -8.04
C ALA A 351 -8.38 19.70 -9.36
N PHE A 352 -9.60 19.14 -9.38
CA PHE A 352 -10.50 19.20 -10.53
C PHE A 352 -11.02 20.62 -10.78
N ALA A 353 -11.40 21.37 -9.73
CA ALA A 353 -11.79 22.76 -9.83
C ALA A 353 -10.69 23.61 -10.47
N ARG A 354 -9.45 23.46 -10.01
CA ARG A 354 -8.30 24.20 -10.55
C ARG A 354 -8.02 23.85 -12.01
N ALA A 355 -8.13 22.57 -12.39
CA ALA A 355 -7.79 22.12 -13.73
C ALA A 355 -8.88 22.47 -14.77
N TYR A 356 -10.14 22.27 -14.42
CA TYR A 356 -11.25 22.30 -15.35
C TYR A 356 -12.28 23.40 -15.06
N GLY A 357 -12.37 23.88 -13.81
CA GLY A 357 -13.35 24.88 -13.38
C GLY A 357 -13.43 26.11 -14.29
N PRO A 358 -12.30 26.77 -14.63
CA PRO A 358 -12.33 27.96 -15.50
C PRO A 358 -12.97 27.70 -16.87
N GLY A 359 -12.80 26.52 -17.46
CA GLY A 359 -13.39 26.15 -18.75
C GLY A 359 -14.91 25.95 -18.70
N PHE A 360 -15.45 25.68 -17.53
CA PHE A 360 -16.88 25.47 -17.30
C PHE A 360 -17.54 26.65 -16.54
N GLY A 361 -16.79 27.71 -16.20
CA GLY A 361 -17.31 28.82 -15.40
C GLY A 361 -17.53 28.49 -13.93
N ILE A 362 -16.82 27.49 -13.41
CA ILE A 362 -16.87 27.02 -12.03
C ILE A 362 -15.68 27.59 -11.29
N ALA A 363 -15.89 28.30 -10.19
CA ALA A 363 -14.82 28.84 -9.33
C ALA A 363 -14.34 27.84 -8.29
N GLY A 364 -15.21 26.97 -7.79
CA GLY A 364 -14.90 25.96 -6.77
C GLY A 364 -15.68 24.66 -6.95
N LEU A 365 -15.09 23.55 -6.48
CA LEU A 365 -15.77 22.27 -6.30
C LEU A 365 -15.56 21.83 -4.86
N GLU A 366 -16.62 21.43 -4.20
CA GLU A 366 -16.62 20.97 -2.82
C GLU A 366 -17.39 19.66 -2.69
N PRO A 367 -16.95 18.75 -1.79
CA PRO A 367 -17.75 17.57 -1.45
C PRO A 367 -19.05 18.01 -0.75
N ASP A 368 -20.19 17.43 -1.14
CA ASP A 368 -21.44 17.59 -0.44
C ASP A 368 -21.46 16.76 0.85
N LEU A 369 -21.17 17.40 1.96
CA LEU A 369 -21.12 16.74 3.25
C LEU A 369 -22.52 16.51 3.87
N ASP A 370 -23.55 17.16 3.35
CA ASP A 370 -24.92 16.98 3.83
C ASP A 370 -25.50 15.63 3.38
N GLU A 371 -25.00 15.08 2.27
CA GLU A 371 -25.36 13.75 1.76
C GLU A 371 -24.57 12.60 2.43
N VAL A 372 -23.74 12.89 3.45
CA VAL A 372 -22.90 11.88 4.11
C VAL A 372 -23.55 11.38 5.41
N PRO A 373 -24.13 10.15 5.44
CA PRO A 373 -24.83 9.66 6.64
C PRO A 373 -23.96 9.52 7.88
N ALA A 374 -22.66 9.30 7.70
CA ALA A 374 -21.71 9.18 8.82
C ALA A 374 -21.50 10.50 9.57
N LEU A 375 -21.74 11.65 8.93
CA LEU A 375 -21.58 12.99 9.49
C LEU A 375 -22.89 13.55 10.07
N GLU A 376 -24.00 12.82 9.96
CA GLU A 376 -25.31 13.22 10.46
C GLU A 376 -25.31 13.65 11.95
N PRO A 377 -24.62 12.95 12.88
CA PRO A 377 -24.57 13.37 14.28
C PRO A 377 -23.91 14.75 14.45
N ARG A 378 -22.82 15.02 13.72
CA ARG A 378 -22.13 16.32 13.74
C ARG A 378 -22.99 17.43 13.15
N ARG A 379 -23.71 17.10 12.08
CA ARG A 379 -24.66 18.04 11.47
C ARG A 379 -25.78 18.40 12.44
N ALA A 380 -26.41 17.42 13.05
CA ALA A 380 -27.45 17.63 14.03
C ALA A 380 -26.98 18.49 15.23
N GLU A 381 -25.77 18.22 15.73
CA GLU A 381 -25.14 19.01 16.80
C GLU A 381 -24.90 20.47 16.36
N ARG A 382 -24.39 20.68 15.14
CA ARG A 382 -24.17 22.03 14.57
C ARG A 382 -25.50 22.79 14.44
N TRP A 383 -26.52 22.12 13.89
CA TRP A 383 -27.85 22.70 13.79
C TRP A 383 -28.43 23.12 15.13
N ALA A 384 -28.31 22.25 16.12
CA ALA A 384 -28.77 22.56 17.47
C ALA A 384 -28.04 23.78 18.07
N LYS A 385 -26.73 23.85 17.93
CA LYS A 385 -25.90 25.00 18.38
C LYS A 385 -26.30 26.30 17.69
N VAL A 386 -26.47 26.28 16.37
CA VAL A 386 -26.86 27.46 15.58
C VAL A 386 -28.31 27.89 15.91
N ALA A 387 -29.22 26.94 16.09
CA ALA A 387 -30.59 27.23 16.49
C ALA A 387 -30.69 27.89 17.89
N ALA A 388 -29.82 27.49 18.82
CA ALA A 388 -29.72 28.04 20.15
C ALA A 388 -29.07 29.43 20.24
N ALA A 389 -28.29 29.82 19.22
CA ALA A 389 -27.57 31.11 19.16
C ALA A 389 -28.56 32.24 18.84
N GLN A 390 -29.05 32.94 19.88
CA GLN A 390 -30.02 34.03 19.72
C GLN A 390 -29.47 35.31 19.15
N ASP A 391 -28.15 35.52 19.28
CA ASP A 391 -27.46 36.76 18.87
C ASP A 391 -27.11 36.81 17.37
N LEU A 392 -27.33 35.70 16.64
CA LEU A 392 -27.06 35.62 15.21
C LEU A 392 -28.26 36.05 14.36
N THR A 393 -28.02 36.83 13.35
CA THR A 393 -29.01 37.14 12.30
C THR A 393 -29.37 35.90 11.49
N ARG A 394 -30.46 35.94 10.72
CA ARG A 394 -30.89 34.84 9.86
C ARG A 394 -29.80 34.45 8.83
N ASN A 395 -29.16 35.44 8.24
CA ASN A 395 -28.10 35.20 7.26
C ASN A 395 -26.81 34.68 7.90
N GLU A 396 -26.44 35.14 9.09
CA GLU A 396 -25.30 34.59 9.84
C GLU A 396 -25.55 33.13 10.27
N ARG A 397 -26.74 32.77 10.68
CA ARG A 397 -27.11 31.36 10.95
C ARG A 397 -27.02 30.52 9.69
N ARG A 398 -27.51 31.03 8.56
CA ARG A 398 -27.36 30.32 7.25
C ARG A 398 -25.91 30.14 6.88
N ALA A 399 -25.10 31.19 7.01
CA ALA A 399 -23.65 31.11 6.74
C ALA A 399 -22.95 30.12 7.68
N ALA A 400 -23.30 30.08 8.97
CA ALA A 400 -22.76 29.11 9.93
C ALA A 400 -23.13 27.66 9.61
N LEU A 401 -24.23 27.46 8.89
CA LEU A 401 -24.67 26.15 8.39
C LEU A 401 -24.19 25.84 6.98
N GLY A 402 -23.41 26.75 6.33
CA GLY A 402 -22.90 26.58 4.97
C GLY A 402 -23.86 27.01 3.86
N TYR A 403 -24.98 27.62 4.18
CA TYR A 403 -25.96 28.10 3.19
C TYR A 403 -25.65 29.54 2.77
N GLY A 404 -25.87 29.86 1.51
CA GLY A 404 -25.80 31.23 0.99
C GLY A 404 -26.82 32.17 1.65
N PRO A 405 -26.61 33.51 1.60
CA PRO A 405 -27.56 34.48 2.13
C PRO A 405 -28.91 34.40 1.38
N LEU A 406 -29.97 34.70 2.09
CA LEU A 406 -31.28 34.96 1.46
C LEU A 406 -31.19 36.26 0.71
N PRO A 407 -31.94 36.41 -0.42
CA PRO A 407 -32.15 37.71 -1.02
C PRO A 407 -32.71 38.68 0.02
N GLU A 408 -32.25 39.91 0.02
CA GLU A 408 -32.86 40.94 0.85
C GLU A 408 -34.34 41.07 0.43
N GLU A 409 -35.26 40.83 1.39
CA GLU A 409 -36.66 41.15 1.17
C GLU A 409 -36.75 42.68 1.13
N ASN A 410 -37.05 43.24 -0.07
CA ASN A 410 -37.37 44.67 -0.27
C ASN A 410 -38.67 45.01 0.42
#